data_3e8ef5294d2f370c7fcbb603aa9d9f86
#
_entry.id   3e8ef5294d2f370c7fcbb603aa9d9f86
#
_cell.length_a   1.000
_cell.length_b   1.000
_cell.length_c   1.000
_cell.angle_alpha   90.00
_cell.angle_beta   90.00
_cell.angle_gamma   90.00
#
_symmetry.space_group_name_H-M   'P 1'
#
loop_
_entity.id
_entity.type
_entity.pdbx_description
1 polymer ?
#
loop_
_entity_poly.entity_id
_entity_poly.type
_entity_poly.pdbx_seq_one_letter_code
_entity_poly.pdbx_strand_id
1 'polypeptide(L)'
;IHGYALSFHFEFESDTLDVRNWVMDFGGLRPLKEKLEEWFDHTLLVAQDDPQKDELIRLGEIGLAKITEVEKTGCEGLSDFLYWYINEEFLPSCGKDISERVWCCKVEVRETDSNMAMRVGHRGDI
;
A
#
# COMPACT_ATOMS: atom_id res chain seq x y z
N ILE A 1 10.14 -11.53 -18.44
CA ILE A 1 9.60 -10.81 -17.27
C ILE A 1 10.35 -9.50 -17.13
N HIS A 2 9.62 -8.40 -17.10
CA HIS A 2 10.17 -7.08 -16.87
C HIS A 2 9.87 -6.63 -15.44
N GLY A 3 10.86 -6.06 -14.78
CA GLY A 3 10.71 -5.52 -13.44
C GLY A 3 10.76 -3.99 -13.44
N TYR A 4 10.01 -3.38 -12.52
CA TYR A 4 10.02 -1.96 -12.28
C TYR A 4 10.25 -1.69 -10.80
N ALA A 5 10.94 -0.60 -10.49
CA ALA A 5 11.04 -0.14 -9.12
C ALA A 5 9.77 0.64 -8.78
N LEU A 6 8.95 0.08 -7.90
CA LEU A 6 7.76 0.78 -7.41
C LEU A 6 8.16 1.77 -6.32
N SER A 7 7.60 2.96 -6.37
CA SER A 7 7.68 3.90 -5.28
C SER A 7 6.28 4.27 -4.79
N PHE A 8 6.18 4.56 -3.49
CA PHE A 8 4.92 4.84 -2.84
C PHE A 8 5.01 6.16 -2.10
N HIS A 9 3.97 6.97 -2.21
CA HIS A 9 3.86 8.22 -1.48
C HIS A 9 2.49 8.27 -0.80
N PHE A 10 2.48 8.61 0.48
CA PHE A 10 1.25 8.68 1.27
C PHE A 10 1.10 10.05 1.90
N GLU A 11 -0.14 10.54 1.96
CA GLU A 11 -0.46 11.75 2.70
C GLU A 11 -1.51 11.44 3.75
N PHE A 12 -1.30 11.93 4.96
CA PHE A 12 -2.19 11.74 6.09
C PHE A 12 -2.77 13.08 6.52
N GLU A 13 -4.02 13.08 6.91
CA GLU A 13 -4.72 14.29 7.36
C GLU A 13 -5.46 14.03 8.68
N SER A 14 -5.75 15.10 9.39
CA SER A 14 -6.53 15.08 10.63
C SER A 14 -7.16 16.45 10.85
N ASP A 15 -8.36 16.47 11.42
CA ASP A 15 -9.02 17.72 11.80
C ASP A 15 -8.37 18.36 13.01
N THR A 16 -7.68 17.57 13.84
CA THR A 16 -7.03 18.05 15.06
C THR A 16 -5.63 17.47 15.14
N LEU A 17 -4.77 18.16 15.89
CA LEU A 17 -3.42 17.70 16.14
C LEU A 17 -3.34 17.00 17.51
N ASP A 18 -2.32 16.17 17.69
CA ASP A 18 -2.07 15.54 18.98
C ASP A 18 -1.42 16.52 19.98
N VAL A 19 -1.07 16.02 21.16
CA VAL A 19 -0.46 16.84 22.23
C VAL A 19 0.88 17.47 21.84
N ARG A 20 1.51 16.95 20.78
CA ARG A 20 2.78 17.46 20.24
C ARG A 20 2.58 18.42 19.07
N ASN A 21 1.34 18.73 18.72
CA ASN A 21 0.95 19.49 17.52
C ASN A 21 1.32 18.76 16.22
N TRP A 22 1.21 17.43 16.20
CA TRP A 22 1.43 16.60 15.02
C TRP A 22 0.13 15.96 14.55
N VAL A 23 0.07 15.68 13.25
CA VAL A 23 -0.97 14.79 12.71
C VAL A 23 -0.75 13.39 13.28
N MET A 24 0.49 12.89 13.18
CA MET A 24 0.90 11.64 13.81
C MET A 24 2.42 11.57 13.89
N ASP A 25 2.93 10.72 14.78
CA ASP A 25 4.35 10.43 14.86
C ASP A 25 4.77 9.56 13.67
N PHE A 26 5.73 10.02 12.87
CA PHE A 26 6.23 9.25 11.73
C PHE A 26 6.88 7.93 12.15
N GLY A 27 7.38 7.83 13.38
CA GLY A 27 7.86 6.55 13.91
C GLY A 27 6.79 5.46 13.95
N GLY A 28 5.52 5.87 14.07
CA GLY A 28 4.39 4.95 14.01
C GLY A 28 4.12 4.36 12.62
N LEU A 29 4.79 4.86 11.58
CA LEU A 29 4.67 4.34 10.22
C LEU A 29 5.60 3.16 9.93
N ARG A 30 6.49 2.81 10.85
CA ARG A 30 7.43 1.69 10.65
C ARG A 30 6.72 0.36 10.31
N PRO A 31 5.65 -0.04 11.01
CA PRO A 31 4.96 -1.30 10.65
C PRO A 31 4.38 -1.26 9.23
N LEU A 32 3.92 -0.09 8.76
CA LEU A 32 3.46 0.05 7.38
C LEU A 32 4.63 -0.14 6.40
N LYS A 33 5.77 0.47 6.66
CA LYS A 33 6.97 0.30 5.83
C LYS A 33 7.40 -1.16 5.76
N GLU A 34 7.43 -1.84 6.89
CA GLU A 34 7.77 -3.26 6.96
C GLU A 34 6.81 -4.11 6.14
N LYS A 35 5.51 -3.78 6.18
CA LYS A 35 4.49 -4.49 5.41
C LYS A 35 4.67 -4.28 3.90
N LEU A 36 5.00 -3.06 3.49
CA LEU A 36 5.28 -2.76 2.09
C LEU A 36 6.52 -3.51 1.59
N GLU A 37 7.57 -3.58 2.42
CA GLU A 37 8.77 -4.36 2.09
C GLU A 37 8.45 -5.85 1.96
N GLU A 38 7.65 -6.39 2.88
CA GLU A 38 7.20 -7.78 2.83
C GLU A 38 6.46 -8.10 1.54
N TRP A 39 5.56 -7.21 1.11
CA TRP A 39 4.71 -7.46 -0.05
C TRP A 39 5.40 -7.16 -1.38
N PHE A 40 6.25 -6.14 -1.44
CA PHE A 40 6.71 -5.58 -2.70
C PHE A 40 8.21 -5.64 -2.93
N ASP A 41 9.03 -5.77 -1.86
CA ASP A 41 10.48 -5.74 -2.02
C ASP A 41 10.99 -7.09 -2.55
N HIS A 42 11.74 -7.03 -3.66
CA HIS A 42 12.26 -8.23 -4.33
C HIS A 42 11.18 -9.29 -4.59
N THR A 43 10.02 -8.85 -5.05
CA THR A 43 8.82 -9.68 -5.15
C THR A 43 8.26 -9.61 -6.56
N LEU A 44 7.76 -10.73 -7.06
CA LEU A 44 6.96 -10.79 -8.28
C LEU A 44 5.48 -10.68 -7.89
N LEU A 45 4.82 -9.64 -8.39
CA LEU A 45 3.38 -9.46 -8.19
C LEU A 45 2.62 -10.24 -9.26
N VAL A 46 1.65 -11.02 -8.83
CA VAL A 46 0.82 -11.83 -9.72
C VAL A 46 -0.64 -11.46 -9.51
N ALA A 47 -1.32 -11.04 -10.58
CA ALA A 47 -2.74 -10.74 -10.52
C ALA A 47 -3.56 -12.02 -10.37
N GLN A 48 -4.64 -11.96 -9.61
CA GLN A 48 -5.52 -13.10 -9.39
C GLN A 48 -6.14 -13.63 -10.68
N ASP A 49 -6.35 -12.75 -11.67
CA ASP A 49 -6.93 -13.09 -12.96
C ASP A 49 -5.89 -13.28 -14.08
N ASP A 50 -4.60 -13.38 -13.73
CA ASP A 50 -3.55 -13.62 -14.73
C ASP A 50 -3.73 -15.01 -15.35
N PRO A 51 -3.76 -15.12 -16.68
CA PRO A 51 -3.89 -16.43 -17.34
C PRO A 51 -2.74 -17.41 -17.05
N GLN A 52 -1.57 -16.87 -16.67
CA GLN A 52 -0.39 -17.67 -16.33
C GLN A 52 -0.19 -17.79 -14.81
N LYS A 53 -1.19 -17.48 -14.03
CA LYS A 53 -1.11 -17.44 -12.57
C LYS A 53 -0.53 -18.71 -11.97
N ASP A 54 -1.03 -19.88 -12.38
CA ASP A 54 -0.60 -21.15 -11.78
C ASP A 54 0.88 -21.42 -12.05
N GLU A 55 1.38 -21.09 -13.23
CA GLU A 55 2.78 -21.25 -13.59
C GLU A 55 3.66 -20.26 -12.83
N LEU A 56 3.20 -19.02 -12.65
CA LEU A 56 3.93 -18.01 -11.90
C LEU A 56 4.01 -18.34 -10.40
N ILE A 57 2.92 -18.83 -9.82
CA ILE A 57 2.90 -19.27 -8.43
C ILE A 57 3.87 -20.44 -8.22
N ARG A 58 4.00 -21.32 -9.19
CA ARG A 58 4.95 -22.43 -9.12
C ARG A 58 6.40 -21.95 -8.99
N LEU A 59 6.76 -20.80 -9.57
CA LEU A 59 8.09 -20.22 -9.38
C LEU A 59 8.39 -19.95 -7.91
N GLY A 60 7.38 -19.53 -7.16
CA GLY A 60 7.50 -19.34 -5.70
C GLY A 60 7.67 -20.68 -4.97
N GLU A 61 6.90 -21.68 -5.37
CA GLU A 61 6.94 -23.01 -4.74
C GLU A 61 8.30 -23.69 -4.90
N ILE A 62 8.95 -23.50 -6.05
CA ILE A 62 10.27 -24.09 -6.31
C ILE A 62 11.44 -23.16 -5.92
N GLY A 63 11.16 -22.02 -5.28
CA GLY A 63 12.18 -21.14 -4.72
C GLY A 63 12.86 -20.20 -5.71
N LEU A 64 12.34 -20.05 -6.93
CA LEU A 64 12.94 -19.16 -7.95
C LEU A 64 12.45 -17.72 -7.84
N ALA A 65 11.36 -17.46 -7.12
CA ALA A 65 10.82 -16.11 -6.95
C ALA A 65 10.04 -16.05 -5.64
N LYS A 66 9.99 -14.86 -5.06
CA LYS A 66 9.06 -14.54 -3.98
C LYS A 66 7.80 -13.98 -4.65
N ILE A 67 6.66 -14.59 -4.39
CA ILE A 67 5.39 -14.25 -5.05
C ILE A 67 4.46 -13.53 -4.07
N THR A 68 3.88 -12.42 -4.51
CA THR A 68 2.75 -11.79 -3.83
C THR A 68 1.59 -11.74 -4.80
N GLU A 69 0.49 -12.40 -4.44
CA GLU A 69 -0.72 -12.41 -5.24
C GLU A 69 -1.57 -11.18 -4.88
N VAL A 70 -1.99 -10.43 -5.90
CA VAL A 70 -2.80 -9.23 -5.75
C VAL A 70 -3.98 -9.29 -6.70
N GLU A 71 -5.04 -8.55 -6.41
CA GLU A 71 -6.19 -8.48 -7.30
C GLU A 71 -5.82 -7.86 -8.64
N LYS A 72 -5.10 -6.75 -8.60
CA LYS A 72 -4.62 -6.00 -9.78
C LYS A 72 -3.16 -5.61 -9.60
N THR A 73 -2.36 -5.72 -10.65
CA THR A 73 -0.94 -5.35 -10.62
C THR A 73 -0.64 -3.94 -11.12
N GLY A 74 -1.60 -3.26 -11.74
CA GLY A 74 -1.41 -1.87 -12.20
C GLY A 74 -1.33 -0.88 -11.06
N CYS A 75 -0.78 0.30 -11.32
CA CYS A 75 -0.66 1.36 -10.32
C CYS A 75 -2.03 1.75 -9.75
N GLU A 76 -3.07 1.77 -10.57
CA GLU A 76 -4.44 2.10 -10.16
C GLU A 76 -4.96 1.11 -9.12
N GLY A 77 -4.84 -0.19 -9.41
CA GLY A 77 -5.30 -1.23 -8.50
C GLY A 77 -4.50 -1.27 -7.20
N LEU A 78 -3.18 -1.07 -7.28
CA LEU A 78 -2.33 -1.04 -6.08
C LEU A 78 -2.63 0.18 -5.22
N SER A 79 -2.86 1.35 -5.83
CA SER A 79 -3.22 2.55 -5.06
C SER A 79 -4.56 2.40 -4.35
N ASP A 80 -5.55 1.81 -4.99
CA ASP A 80 -6.86 1.51 -4.37
C ASP A 80 -6.71 0.52 -3.21
N PHE A 81 -5.96 -0.55 -3.42
CA PHE A 81 -5.72 -1.55 -2.37
C PHE A 81 -5.02 -0.95 -1.16
N LEU A 82 -3.96 -0.17 -1.37
CA LEU A 82 -3.21 0.43 -0.27
C LEU A 82 -4.02 1.50 0.45
N TYR A 83 -4.83 2.28 -0.28
CA TYR A 83 -5.74 3.24 0.34
C TYR A 83 -6.71 2.53 1.29
N TRP A 84 -7.32 1.45 0.84
CA TRP A 84 -8.20 0.63 1.67
C TRP A 84 -7.44 0.03 2.87
N TYR A 85 -6.29 -0.61 2.61
CA TYR A 85 -5.51 -1.27 3.66
C TYR A 85 -5.10 -0.30 4.76
N ILE A 86 -4.56 0.84 4.39
CA ILE A 86 -4.08 1.82 5.38
C ILE A 86 -5.24 2.34 6.22
N ASN A 87 -6.36 2.69 5.61
CA ASN A 87 -7.47 3.28 6.33
C ASN A 87 -8.31 2.27 7.12
N GLU A 88 -8.47 1.05 6.60
CA GLU A 88 -9.35 0.04 7.21
C GLU A 88 -8.59 -0.95 8.12
N GLU A 89 -7.29 -1.12 7.92
CA GLU A 89 -6.51 -2.09 8.67
C GLU A 89 -5.37 -1.45 9.47
N PHE A 90 -4.52 -0.67 8.81
CA PHE A 90 -3.30 -0.15 9.44
C PHE A 90 -3.60 0.92 10.49
N LEU A 91 -4.25 2.01 10.11
CA LEU A 91 -4.55 3.10 11.06
C LEU A 91 -5.39 2.63 12.25
N PRO A 92 -6.43 1.80 12.07
CA PRO A 92 -7.13 1.23 13.21
C PRO A 92 -6.23 0.44 14.18
N SER A 93 -5.17 -0.19 13.67
CA SER A 93 -4.23 -0.94 14.51
C SER A 93 -3.27 -0.06 15.31
N CYS A 94 -3.17 1.23 14.97
CA CYS A 94 -2.23 2.16 15.60
C CYS A 94 -2.71 2.73 16.93
N GLY A 95 -3.90 2.33 17.41
CA GLY A 95 -4.47 2.80 18.66
C GLY A 95 -5.63 3.77 18.45
N LYS A 96 -6.34 4.04 19.53
CA LYS A 96 -7.60 4.78 19.48
C LYS A 96 -7.44 6.20 18.92
N ASP A 97 -6.43 6.94 19.39
CA ASP A 97 -6.23 8.32 18.92
C ASP A 97 -6.02 8.38 17.42
N ILE A 98 -5.11 7.56 16.88
CA ILE A 98 -4.84 7.53 15.44
C ILE A 98 -6.08 7.05 14.68
N SER A 99 -6.71 5.98 15.15
CA SER A 99 -7.90 5.40 14.51
C SER A 99 -9.05 6.40 14.38
N GLU A 100 -9.26 7.24 15.39
CA GLU A 100 -10.38 8.19 15.40
C GLU A 100 -10.05 9.50 14.67
N ARG A 101 -8.79 9.88 14.59
CA ARG A 101 -8.37 11.22 14.20
C ARG A 101 -7.68 11.29 12.84
N VAL A 102 -6.93 10.27 12.46
CA VAL A 102 -6.07 10.29 11.26
C VAL A 102 -6.68 9.53 10.11
N TRP A 103 -6.55 10.06 8.91
CA TRP A 103 -6.99 9.44 7.66
C TRP A 103 -5.87 9.54 6.62
N CYS A 104 -5.65 8.47 5.87
CA CYS A 104 -4.77 8.53 4.70
C CYS A 104 -5.59 9.05 3.52
N CYS A 105 -5.37 10.30 3.14
CA CYS A 105 -6.17 10.96 2.12
C CYS A 105 -5.62 10.79 0.71
N LYS A 106 -4.38 10.31 0.58
CA LYS A 106 -3.78 10.11 -0.73
C LYS A 106 -2.78 8.98 -0.69
N VAL A 107 -2.86 8.11 -1.69
CA VAL A 107 -1.88 7.07 -1.97
C VAL A 107 -1.44 7.22 -3.43
N GLU A 108 -0.16 7.43 -3.64
CA GLU A 108 0.44 7.46 -4.97
C GLU A 108 1.32 6.23 -5.16
N VAL A 109 1.13 5.54 -6.28
CA VAL A 109 1.97 4.41 -6.70
C VAL A 109 2.60 4.75 -8.04
N ARG A 110 3.91 4.63 -8.12
CA ARG A 110 4.69 5.03 -9.30
C ARG A 110 5.61 3.91 -9.74
N GLU A 111 5.54 3.54 -11.02
CA GLU A 111 6.48 2.61 -11.66
C GLU A 111 7.64 3.36 -12.32
N THR A 112 7.31 4.46 -13.02
CA THR A 112 8.25 5.31 -13.73
C THR A 112 7.82 6.77 -13.55
N ASP A 113 8.63 7.71 -14.02
CA ASP A 113 8.29 9.14 -13.96
C ASP A 113 6.99 9.49 -14.68
N SER A 114 6.64 8.74 -15.72
CA SER A 114 5.45 8.98 -16.53
C SER A 114 4.32 7.97 -16.30
N ASN A 115 4.53 6.96 -15.46
CA ASN A 115 3.54 5.90 -15.24
C ASN A 115 3.26 5.77 -13.74
N MET A 116 2.21 6.45 -13.32
CA MET A 116 1.80 6.49 -11.92
C MET A 116 0.29 6.60 -11.81
N ALA A 117 -0.24 6.24 -10.66
CA ALA A 117 -1.64 6.47 -10.32
C ALA A 117 -1.75 6.90 -8.87
N MET A 118 -2.85 7.56 -8.53
CA MET A 118 -3.10 7.93 -7.15
C MET A 118 -4.57 7.72 -6.80
N ARG A 119 -4.80 7.35 -5.56
CA ARG A 119 -6.12 7.29 -4.94
C ARG A 119 -6.23 8.41 -3.92
N VAL A 120 -7.22 9.26 -4.10
CA VAL A 120 -7.50 10.40 -3.20
C VAL A 120 -8.88 10.21 -2.58
N GLY A 121 -8.99 10.52 -1.30
CA GLY A 121 -10.28 10.48 -0.61
C GLY A 121 -10.16 11.03 0.81
N HIS A 122 -11.28 11.30 1.42
CA HIS A 122 -11.35 11.84 2.78
C HIS A 122 -12.26 10.96 3.62
N ARG A 123 -12.07 11.03 4.95
CA ARG A 123 -12.92 10.27 5.86
C ARG A 123 -14.39 10.65 5.64
N GLY A 124 -15.24 9.64 5.49
CA GLY A 124 -16.66 9.84 5.25
C GLY A 124 -17.07 9.93 3.79
N ASP A 125 -16.12 9.92 2.85
CA ASP A 125 -16.42 9.81 1.43
C ASP A 125 -17.04 8.44 1.13
N ILE A 126 -17.95 8.42 0.17
CA ILE A 126 -18.65 7.20 -0.26
C ILE A 126 -17.98 6.64 -1.51
#